data_a32c150ca1ea890d6c9127b1546be414
#
_entry.id   a32c150ca1ea890d6c9127b1546be414
#
_cell.length_a   1.000
_cell.length_b   1.000
_cell.length_c   1.000
_cell.angle_alpha   90.00
_cell.angle_beta   90.00
_cell.angle_gamma   90.00
#
_symmetry.space_group_name_H-M   'P 1'
#
loop_
_entity.id
_entity.type
_entity.pdbx_description
1 polymer ?
#
loop_
_entity_poly.entity_id
_entity_poly.type
_entity_poly.pdbx_seq_one_letter_code
_entity_poly.pdbx_strand_id
1 'polypeptide(L)'
;MKNGLLILSALLFCRVNSFGQGNVMPDSINTPRRRKDTTTAQVKQIDIWDVARYLFGLKFGSRPDTEKMRPGKLMFSMVPAIGYTLEAGFEGSITANLSFFTADPNTTYMSTVATIAQYSVHNQLVTPIMSRIWLKNNKIKLVGDWRFFSYPSKTYGLGDSTSLKKVDNINYYYVQIHEIGYYHFHSHYYAGLGYYYDNHWDLRDYTYPSETDFWQYNGTLTSTRSSGPVISVCYDNRANANNPQGGFFGSLLYRYNSTLLGSISDWQYFEAEFRKYFKLNPNMILAFWNRDLVTWGGYVPYFDLPANGFGTEHFTGRGYIQSRFRGADQFYGESELRFGLTRNGLLGGVVFANAETVPNWPSNSYTALFPAGGVGLRIKFNKFSDVNICIDYAVGVGGSHGFFFNLGEVF
;
A
#
# COMPACT_ATOMS: atom_id res chain seq x y z
N MET A 1 7.02 -36.45 -6.64
CA MET A 1 7.18 -35.27 -7.50
C MET A 1 5.91 -34.45 -7.70
N LYS A 2 4.68 -34.98 -7.51
CA LYS A 2 3.43 -34.21 -7.69
C LYS A 2 3.10 -33.23 -6.54
N ASN A 3 3.58 -33.48 -5.32
CA ASN A 3 3.27 -32.63 -4.15
C ASN A 3 4.17 -31.39 -4.04
N GLY A 4 5.31 -31.34 -4.73
CA GLY A 4 6.20 -30.19 -4.77
C GLY A 4 5.70 -29.05 -5.63
N LEU A 5 4.90 -29.38 -6.68
CA LEU A 5 4.35 -28.39 -7.59
C LEU A 5 3.21 -27.58 -6.94
N LEU A 6 2.45 -28.20 -6.03
CA LEU A 6 1.35 -27.56 -5.29
C LEU A 6 1.85 -26.52 -4.25
N ILE A 7 2.99 -26.77 -3.64
CA ILE A 7 3.60 -25.81 -2.68
C ILE A 7 4.27 -24.66 -3.44
N LEU A 8 4.86 -24.91 -4.61
CA LEU A 8 5.42 -23.87 -5.46
C LEU A 8 4.32 -22.98 -6.06
N SER A 9 3.15 -23.55 -6.40
CA SER A 9 2.00 -22.79 -6.89
C SER A 9 1.35 -21.93 -5.77
N ALA A 10 1.32 -22.41 -4.53
CA ALA A 10 0.82 -21.62 -3.40
C ALA A 10 1.75 -20.42 -3.05
N LEU A 11 3.03 -20.49 -3.40
CA LEU A 11 4.01 -19.42 -3.22
C LEU A 11 3.92 -18.30 -4.26
N LEU A 12 3.22 -18.53 -5.35
CA LEU A 12 3.01 -17.59 -6.46
C LEU A 12 1.72 -16.77 -6.31
N PHE A 13 0.88 -17.07 -5.30
CA PHE A 13 -0.40 -16.41 -5.06
C PHE A 13 -0.27 -15.20 -4.11
N CYS A 14 0.61 -14.27 -4.40
CA CYS A 14 0.66 -13.02 -3.64
C CYS A 14 0.40 -11.84 -4.56
N ARG A 15 -0.66 -11.11 -4.28
CA ARG A 15 -0.82 -9.76 -4.83
C ARG A 15 0.37 -8.94 -4.33
N VAL A 16 1.31 -8.63 -5.20
CA VAL A 16 2.42 -7.71 -4.90
C VAL A 16 1.86 -6.28 -4.97
N ASN A 17 0.98 -5.95 -4.05
CA ASN A 17 0.36 -4.63 -3.97
C ASN A 17 0.98 -3.75 -2.89
N SER A 18 1.89 -4.27 -2.12
CA SER A 18 2.64 -3.42 -1.23
C SER A 18 4.10 -3.43 -1.64
N PHE A 19 4.46 -2.45 -2.41
CA PHE A 19 5.83 -1.99 -2.48
C PHE A 19 6.21 -1.29 -1.16
N GLY A 20 5.84 -1.89 -0.06
CA GLY A 20 6.48 -1.66 1.20
C GLY A 20 7.91 -2.17 1.12
N GLN A 21 8.68 -1.67 0.18
CA GLN A 21 10.11 -1.76 0.27
C GLN A 21 10.54 -0.80 1.35
N GLY A 22 10.39 -1.29 2.59
CA GLY A 22 11.09 -0.69 3.69
C GLY A 22 12.55 -0.57 3.31
N ASN A 23 13.10 0.55 3.59
CA ASN A 23 14.52 0.70 3.61
C ASN A 23 15.09 -0.48 4.41
N VAL A 24 15.72 -1.43 3.74
CA VAL A 24 16.62 -2.34 4.41
C VAL A 24 17.75 -1.42 4.87
N MET A 25 17.59 -0.85 6.05
CA MET A 25 18.73 -0.25 6.72
C MET A 25 19.77 -1.35 6.85
N PRO A 26 20.99 -1.14 6.41
CA PRO A 26 22.07 -1.88 7.00
C PRO A 26 22.00 -1.54 8.49
N ASP A 27 21.84 -2.52 9.36
CA ASP A 27 21.81 -2.41 10.83
C ASP A 27 23.05 -1.75 11.44
N SER A 28 23.83 -1.00 10.68
CA SER A 28 25.17 -0.58 11.05
C SER A 28 25.33 0.89 11.44
N ILE A 29 24.31 1.74 11.33
CA ILE A 29 24.58 3.18 11.57
C ILE A 29 24.19 3.65 12.97
N ASN A 30 23.37 2.94 13.75
CA ASN A 30 23.13 3.30 15.18
C ASN A 30 22.45 2.18 15.98
N THR A 31 22.87 0.96 15.86
CA THR A 31 22.59 0.03 16.95
C THR A 31 23.73 0.18 17.98
N PRO A 32 23.43 0.53 19.26
CA PRO A 32 24.39 0.31 20.30
C PRO A 32 24.80 -1.15 20.24
N ARG A 33 26.10 -1.44 20.18
CA ARG A 33 26.66 -2.81 20.21
C ARG A 33 25.81 -3.64 21.15
N ARG A 34 25.03 -4.55 20.59
CA ARG A 34 24.19 -5.48 21.34
C ARG A 34 25.13 -6.17 22.33
N ARG A 35 25.01 -5.81 23.62
CA ARG A 35 25.63 -6.56 24.68
C ARG A 35 25.32 -8.02 24.39
N LYS A 36 26.34 -8.86 24.31
CA LYS A 36 26.19 -10.30 24.34
C LYS A 36 25.53 -10.66 25.67
N ASP A 37 24.24 -10.71 25.72
CA ASP A 37 23.51 -11.41 26.76
C ASP A 37 23.73 -12.91 26.48
N THR A 38 24.76 -13.40 27.11
CA THR A 38 25.07 -14.82 27.24
C THR A 38 24.01 -15.42 28.15
N THR A 39 22.97 -16.04 27.65
CA THR A 39 22.27 -17.17 28.29
C THR A 39 20.83 -17.37 27.81
N THR A 40 20.63 -17.46 26.50
CA THR A 40 19.50 -18.25 25.94
C THR A 40 19.89 -18.63 24.52
N ALA A 41 19.86 -19.92 24.19
CA ALA A 41 20.09 -20.38 22.82
C ALA A 41 19.13 -19.67 21.88
N GLN A 42 19.64 -18.69 21.14
CA GLN A 42 18.83 -17.94 20.18
C GLN A 42 18.37 -18.93 19.10
N VAL A 43 17.07 -19.20 19.07
CA VAL A 43 16.48 -20.03 18.02
C VAL A 43 16.78 -19.35 16.68
N LYS A 44 17.46 -20.09 15.78
CA LYS A 44 17.78 -19.58 14.45
C LYS A 44 16.51 -19.23 13.70
N GLN A 45 16.38 -17.98 13.31
CA GLN A 45 15.25 -17.55 12.46
C GLN A 45 15.33 -18.17 11.08
N ILE A 46 14.20 -18.62 10.58
CA ILE A 46 14.06 -19.20 9.24
C ILE A 46 12.99 -18.45 8.44
N ASP A 47 13.12 -18.49 7.12
CA ASP A 47 12.18 -17.96 6.16
C ASP A 47 11.77 -19.03 5.14
N ILE A 48 10.89 -18.68 4.24
CA ILE A 48 10.37 -19.60 3.21
C ILE A 48 11.49 -20.12 2.30
N TRP A 49 12.55 -19.34 2.08
CA TRP A 49 13.68 -19.74 1.26
C TRP A 49 14.55 -20.78 1.97
N ASP A 50 14.64 -20.74 3.29
CA ASP A 50 15.29 -21.80 4.08
C ASP A 50 14.52 -23.11 3.97
N VAL A 51 13.16 -23.03 4.00
CA VAL A 51 12.30 -24.21 3.80
C VAL A 51 12.45 -24.76 2.39
N ALA A 52 12.43 -23.88 1.37
CA ALA A 52 12.60 -24.30 -0.02
C ALA A 52 13.98 -24.94 -0.26
N ARG A 53 15.04 -24.41 0.34
CA ARG A 53 16.38 -25.03 0.30
C ARG A 53 16.40 -26.43 0.91
N TYR A 54 15.77 -26.57 2.06
CA TYR A 54 15.70 -27.85 2.75
C TYR A 54 14.91 -28.91 1.95
N LEU A 55 13.75 -28.51 1.38
CA LEU A 55 12.87 -29.45 0.68
C LEU A 55 13.32 -29.79 -0.76
N PHE A 56 13.93 -28.82 -1.46
CA PHE A 56 14.20 -28.94 -2.91
C PHE A 56 15.70 -28.86 -3.24
N GLY A 57 16.58 -28.69 -2.28
CA GLY A 57 18.02 -28.55 -2.51
C GLY A 57 18.40 -27.27 -3.28
N LEU A 58 17.52 -26.26 -3.32
CA LEU A 58 17.69 -25.05 -4.11
C LEU A 58 18.71 -24.11 -3.47
N LYS A 59 19.63 -23.55 -4.25
CA LYS A 59 20.62 -22.56 -3.79
C LYS A 59 20.13 -21.14 -4.06
N PHE A 60 19.06 -20.68 -3.39
CA PHE A 60 18.59 -19.31 -3.48
C PHE A 60 18.99 -18.45 -2.28
N GLY A 61 19.24 -17.17 -2.51
CA GLY A 61 19.18 -16.13 -1.51
C GLY A 61 20.30 -16.17 -0.46
N SER A 62 21.54 -16.03 -0.86
CA SER A 62 22.57 -15.51 0.05
C SER A 62 22.26 -14.05 0.38
N ARG A 63 22.57 -13.62 1.61
CA ARG A 63 22.51 -12.20 2.00
C ARG A 63 23.27 -11.37 0.95
N PRO A 64 22.69 -10.28 0.42
CA PRO A 64 23.48 -9.39 -0.41
C PRO A 64 24.73 -8.96 0.34
N ASP A 65 25.88 -9.10 -0.30
CA ASP A 65 27.17 -8.71 0.28
C ASP A 65 27.24 -7.18 0.33
N THR A 66 26.82 -6.61 1.46
CA THR A 66 26.77 -5.16 1.67
C THR A 66 28.16 -4.52 1.65
N GLU A 67 29.24 -5.27 1.91
CA GLU A 67 30.62 -4.77 1.85
C GLU A 67 31.07 -4.44 0.42
N LYS A 68 30.38 -4.97 -0.60
CA LYS A 68 30.66 -4.72 -2.01
C LYS A 68 29.78 -3.64 -2.65
N MET A 69 28.89 -3.03 -1.86
CA MET A 69 28.02 -1.97 -2.37
C MET A 69 28.80 -0.66 -2.51
N ARG A 70 28.77 -0.09 -3.70
CA ARG A 70 29.41 1.20 -4.01
C ARG A 70 28.35 2.19 -4.52
N PRO A 71 28.53 3.50 -4.32
CA PRO A 71 27.67 4.49 -4.93
C PRO A 71 27.56 4.27 -6.45
N GLY A 72 26.34 4.41 -6.99
CA GLY A 72 26.06 4.24 -8.41
C GLY A 72 25.97 2.79 -8.92
N LYS A 73 26.28 1.77 -8.08
CA LYS A 73 26.05 0.37 -8.46
C LYS A 73 24.56 0.05 -8.45
N LEU A 74 24.03 -0.33 -9.60
CA LEU A 74 22.63 -0.75 -9.75
C LEU A 74 22.46 -2.22 -9.39
N MET A 75 21.46 -2.51 -8.58
CA MET A 75 21.02 -3.87 -8.23
C MET A 75 19.62 -4.06 -8.79
N PHE A 76 19.51 -4.96 -9.74
CA PHE A 76 18.24 -5.26 -10.42
C PHE A 76 17.71 -6.61 -9.98
N SER A 77 16.40 -6.68 -9.76
CA SER A 77 15.68 -7.93 -9.56
C SER A 77 14.35 -7.93 -10.31
N MET A 78 13.94 -9.08 -10.79
CA MET A 78 12.68 -9.26 -11.48
C MET A 78 12.04 -10.57 -11.01
N VAL A 79 10.75 -10.52 -10.69
CA VAL A 79 10.00 -11.66 -10.15
C VAL A 79 8.64 -11.74 -10.81
N PRO A 80 8.30 -12.85 -11.49
CA PRO A 80 6.94 -13.12 -11.92
C PRO A 80 6.09 -13.55 -10.72
N ALA A 81 4.81 -13.18 -10.74
CA ALA A 81 3.84 -13.58 -9.73
C ALA A 81 2.47 -13.81 -10.36
N ILE A 82 1.65 -14.61 -9.67
CA ILE A 82 0.23 -14.78 -9.97
C ILE A 82 -0.52 -14.34 -8.71
N GLY A 83 -1.59 -13.57 -8.90
CA GLY A 83 -2.41 -13.07 -7.81
C GLY A 83 -3.89 -13.37 -8.00
N TYR A 84 -4.66 -13.11 -6.97
CA TYR A 84 -6.11 -13.10 -7.01
C TYR A 84 -6.65 -11.98 -6.12
N THR A 85 -7.64 -11.26 -6.63
CA THR A 85 -8.37 -10.25 -5.84
C THR A 85 -9.85 -10.36 -6.09
N LEU A 86 -10.66 -9.83 -5.17
CA LEU A 86 -12.11 -9.83 -5.33
C LEU A 86 -12.56 -8.99 -6.54
N GLU A 87 -11.82 -7.95 -6.88
CA GLU A 87 -12.13 -7.05 -7.99
C GLU A 87 -11.56 -7.54 -9.32
N ALA A 88 -10.28 -7.89 -9.35
CA ALA A 88 -9.57 -8.24 -10.57
C ALA A 88 -9.73 -9.73 -10.97
N GLY A 89 -10.17 -10.60 -10.06
CA GLY A 89 -10.08 -12.04 -10.24
C GLY A 89 -8.63 -12.52 -10.25
N PHE A 90 -8.31 -13.54 -11.05
CA PHE A 90 -6.93 -13.97 -11.26
C PHE A 90 -6.14 -12.96 -12.09
N GLU A 91 -4.88 -12.78 -11.73
CA GLU A 91 -3.98 -11.84 -12.39
C GLU A 91 -2.56 -12.41 -12.49
N GLY A 92 -1.91 -12.13 -13.61
CA GLY A 92 -0.49 -12.38 -13.81
C GLY A 92 0.28 -11.08 -13.72
N SER A 93 1.44 -11.09 -13.09
CA SER A 93 2.28 -9.90 -12.96
C SER A 93 3.77 -10.21 -13.08
N ILE A 94 4.53 -9.21 -13.52
CA ILE A 94 5.99 -9.16 -13.46
C ILE A 94 6.37 -7.93 -12.66
N THR A 95 7.04 -8.14 -11.54
CA THR A 95 7.59 -7.07 -10.71
C THR A 95 9.06 -6.90 -11.01
N ALA A 96 9.49 -5.67 -11.30
CA ALA A 96 10.90 -5.31 -11.44
C ALA A 96 11.28 -4.29 -10.36
N ASN A 97 12.46 -4.46 -9.79
CA ASN A 97 13.01 -3.58 -8.78
C ASN A 97 14.45 -3.21 -9.09
N LEU A 98 14.74 -1.93 -8.98
CA LEU A 98 16.06 -1.34 -9.10
C LEU A 98 16.43 -0.70 -7.76
N SER A 99 17.55 -1.11 -7.18
CA SER A 99 18.05 -0.54 -5.92
C SER A 99 19.47 -0.02 -6.13
N PHE A 100 19.79 1.12 -5.51
CA PHE A 100 21.10 1.76 -5.64
C PHE A 100 21.36 2.75 -4.51
N PHE A 101 22.63 3.14 -4.33
CA PHE A 101 23.02 4.23 -3.44
C PHE A 101 23.43 5.44 -4.25
N THR A 102 22.89 6.61 -3.92
CA THR A 102 23.25 7.89 -4.56
C THR A 102 24.52 8.49 -3.98
N ALA A 103 24.92 8.07 -2.77
CA ALA A 103 26.12 8.50 -2.07
C ALA A 103 26.67 7.34 -1.22
N ASP A 104 27.57 7.63 -0.25
CA ASP A 104 28.18 6.61 0.62
C ASP A 104 27.10 5.74 1.32
N PRO A 105 27.13 4.41 1.12
CA PRO A 105 26.18 3.48 1.75
C PRO A 105 26.17 3.52 3.28
N ASN A 106 27.24 4.00 3.91
CA ASN A 106 27.32 4.11 5.37
C ASN A 106 26.52 5.30 5.92
N THR A 107 26.22 6.30 5.08
CA THR A 107 25.55 7.55 5.51
C THR A 107 24.27 7.84 4.75
N THR A 108 23.98 7.08 3.69
CA THR A 108 22.82 7.33 2.82
C THR A 108 22.01 6.06 2.67
N TYR A 109 20.70 6.17 2.82
CA TYR A 109 19.79 5.04 2.65
C TYR A 109 19.76 4.58 1.19
N MET A 110 19.45 3.31 1.02
CA MET A 110 19.31 2.72 -0.30
C MET A 110 18.07 3.30 -0.99
N SER A 111 18.28 3.79 -2.20
CA SER A 111 17.22 4.24 -3.09
C SER A 111 16.62 3.07 -3.85
N THR A 112 15.33 3.15 -4.14
CA THR A 112 14.60 2.10 -4.85
C THR A 112 13.69 2.70 -5.90
N VAL A 113 13.62 2.04 -7.07
CA VAL A 113 12.61 2.26 -8.09
C VAL A 113 12.00 0.90 -8.40
N ALA A 114 10.70 0.81 -8.28
CA ALA A 114 9.99 -0.44 -8.48
C ALA A 114 8.83 -0.25 -9.46
N THR A 115 8.57 -1.26 -10.27
CA THR A 115 7.43 -1.29 -11.18
C THR A 115 6.80 -2.66 -11.21
N ILE A 116 5.51 -2.71 -11.52
CA ILE A 116 4.78 -3.94 -11.87
C ILE A 116 4.16 -3.75 -13.25
N ALA A 117 4.19 -4.79 -14.06
CA ALA A 117 3.26 -4.94 -15.17
C ALA A 117 2.29 -6.06 -14.80
N GLN A 118 1.02 -5.73 -14.61
CA GLN A 118 0.00 -6.64 -14.12
C GLN A 118 -1.18 -6.66 -15.08
N TYR A 119 -1.67 -7.86 -15.41
CA TYR A 119 -2.84 -8.06 -16.24
C TYR A 119 -3.79 -9.08 -15.62
N SER A 120 -5.09 -8.73 -15.55
CA SER A 120 -6.11 -9.55 -14.90
C SER A 120 -7.05 -10.23 -15.89
N VAL A 121 -7.78 -11.25 -15.41
CA VAL A 121 -8.84 -11.92 -16.21
C VAL A 121 -10.02 -10.98 -16.51
N HIS A 122 -10.14 -9.86 -15.83
CA HIS A 122 -11.12 -8.81 -16.10
C HIS A 122 -10.58 -7.72 -17.04
N ASN A 123 -9.50 -8.00 -17.80
CA ASN A 123 -8.86 -7.07 -18.75
C ASN A 123 -8.32 -5.77 -18.11
N GLN A 124 -7.96 -5.82 -16.84
CA GLN A 124 -7.30 -4.70 -16.18
C GLN A 124 -5.79 -4.77 -16.45
N LEU A 125 -5.23 -3.67 -16.95
CA LEU A 125 -3.79 -3.46 -17.04
C LEU A 125 -3.38 -2.42 -16.01
N VAL A 126 -2.43 -2.76 -15.15
CA VAL A 126 -1.94 -1.89 -14.08
C VAL A 126 -0.42 -1.84 -14.13
N THR A 127 0.14 -0.64 -14.32
CA THR A 127 1.59 -0.44 -14.43
C THR A 127 2.04 0.75 -13.57
N PRO A 128 2.15 0.58 -12.23
CA PRO A 128 2.73 1.60 -11.36
C PRO A 128 4.26 1.63 -11.49
N ILE A 129 4.85 2.82 -11.38
CA ILE A 129 6.27 3.04 -11.14
C ILE A 129 6.38 3.81 -9.84
N MET A 130 6.93 3.19 -8.82
CA MET A 130 7.11 3.80 -7.51
C MET A 130 8.59 4.05 -7.26
N SER A 131 8.95 5.25 -6.86
CA SER A 131 10.32 5.63 -6.57
C SER A 131 10.47 6.17 -5.15
N ARG A 132 11.59 5.82 -4.52
CA ARG A 132 12.03 6.41 -3.26
C ARG A 132 13.53 6.63 -3.35
N ILE A 133 13.94 7.86 -3.63
CA ILE A 133 15.33 8.20 -3.89
C ILE A 133 15.85 9.05 -2.73
N TRP A 134 16.87 8.54 -2.06
CA TRP A 134 17.54 9.23 -0.98
C TRP A 134 18.81 9.92 -1.49
N LEU A 135 18.92 11.21 -1.25
CA LEU A 135 20.15 11.96 -1.56
C LEU A 135 21.12 11.93 -0.36
N LYS A 136 22.33 12.41 -0.60
CA LYS A 136 23.44 12.39 0.34
C LYS A 136 23.02 12.72 1.78
N ASN A 137 23.44 11.86 2.72
CA ASN A 137 23.17 11.98 4.16
C ASN A 137 21.67 11.99 4.51
N ASN A 138 20.80 11.45 3.64
CA ASN A 138 19.35 11.39 3.82
C ASN A 138 18.68 12.76 4.01
N LYS A 139 19.31 13.86 3.58
CA LYS A 139 18.76 15.20 3.72
C LYS A 139 17.55 15.46 2.83
N ILE A 140 17.54 14.85 1.66
CA ILE A 140 16.43 14.95 0.71
C ILE A 140 15.98 13.54 0.34
N LYS A 141 14.69 13.33 0.33
CA LYS A 141 14.02 12.12 -0.14
C LYS A 141 13.03 12.52 -1.22
N LEU A 142 13.19 11.98 -2.43
CA LEU A 142 12.21 12.11 -3.51
C LEU A 142 11.31 10.88 -3.48
N VAL A 143 10.00 11.11 -3.51
CA VAL A 143 8.97 10.06 -3.51
C VAL A 143 8.09 10.27 -4.73
N GLY A 144 8.13 9.31 -5.65
CA GLY A 144 7.32 9.30 -6.85
C GLY A 144 6.36 8.11 -6.88
N ASP A 145 5.14 8.37 -7.31
CA ASP A 145 4.11 7.36 -7.59
C ASP A 145 3.48 7.70 -8.94
N TRP A 146 3.93 7.02 -9.97
CA TRP A 146 3.46 7.20 -11.34
C TRP A 146 2.69 5.95 -11.76
N ARG A 147 1.49 6.11 -12.28
CA ARG A 147 0.62 4.98 -12.64
C ARG A 147 0.03 5.17 -14.01
N PHE A 148 -0.04 4.08 -14.76
CA PHE A 148 -0.85 3.97 -15.95
C PHE A 148 -1.77 2.77 -15.81
N PHE A 149 -3.08 3.00 -15.93
CA PHE A 149 -4.09 1.96 -15.85
C PHE A 149 -4.99 1.98 -17.07
N SER A 150 -5.33 0.79 -17.57
CA SER A 150 -6.56 0.52 -18.30
C SER A 150 -7.43 -0.29 -17.37
N TYR A 151 -8.53 0.29 -16.88
CA TYR A 151 -9.15 -0.23 -15.67
C TYR A 151 -10.67 -0.41 -15.80
N PRO A 152 -11.13 -1.48 -16.49
CA PRO A 152 -12.49 -1.95 -16.30
C PRO A 152 -12.73 -2.20 -14.80
N SER A 153 -13.64 -1.48 -14.20
CA SER A 153 -13.85 -1.51 -12.75
C SER A 153 -15.32 -1.42 -12.39
N LYS A 154 -15.63 -1.80 -11.18
CA LYS A 154 -16.96 -1.66 -10.59
C LYS A 154 -16.97 -0.52 -9.61
N THR A 155 -18.05 0.24 -9.58
CA THR A 155 -18.37 1.15 -8.50
C THR A 155 -19.76 0.85 -7.97
N TYR A 156 -20.02 1.17 -6.72
CA TYR A 156 -21.25 0.81 -6.01
C TYR A 156 -22.07 2.03 -5.62
N GLY A 157 -21.77 3.19 -6.24
CA GLY A 157 -22.43 4.46 -5.98
C GLY A 157 -21.68 5.34 -4.99
N LEU A 158 -22.34 6.39 -4.52
CA LEU A 158 -21.80 7.38 -3.61
C LEU A 158 -22.46 7.31 -2.23
N GLY A 159 -21.64 7.52 -1.20
CA GLY A 159 -22.09 7.63 0.17
C GLY A 159 -22.23 6.31 0.90
N ASP A 160 -22.93 6.40 2.03
CA ASP A 160 -23.08 5.33 3.02
C ASP A 160 -24.29 4.42 2.78
N SER A 161 -25.24 4.82 1.91
CA SER A 161 -26.45 4.04 1.59
C SER A 161 -26.30 3.12 0.38
N THR A 162 -25.10 2.88 -0.09
CA THR A 162 -24.79 2.06 -1.26
C THR A 162 -25.03 0.56 -1.05
N SER A 163 -25.27 -0.19 -2.13
CA SER A 163 -25.56 -1.62 -2.09
C SER A 163 -24.71 -2.40 -3.08
N LEU A 164 -24.26 -3.60 -2.70
CA LEU A 164 -23.58 -4.54 -3.61
C LEU A 164 -24.43 -4.96 -4.82
N LYS A 165 -25.74 -4.72 -4.79
CA LYS A 165 -26.66 -5.00 -5.90
C LYS A 165 -26.74 -3.87 -6.93
N LYS A 166 -26.34 -2.64 -6.55
CA LYS A 166 -26.28 -1.47 -7.44
C LYS A 166 -24.83 -1.31 -7.92
N VAL A 167 -24.51 -1.97 -9.00
CA VAL A 167 -23.14 -2.03 -9.55
C VAL A 167 -23.12 -1.30 -10.88
N ASP A 168 -22.24 -0.31 -11.01
CA ASP A 168 -21.88 0.30 -12.28
C ASP A 168 -20.59 -0.29 -12.80
N ASN A 169 -20.59 -0.74 -14.06
CA ASN A 169 -19.40 -1.22 -14.73
C ASN A 169 -18.83 -0.09 -15.58
N ILE A 170 -17.69 0.43 -15.19
CA ILE A 170 -17.05 1.58 -15.79
C ILE A 170 -15.70 1.20 -16.34
N ASN A 171 -15.43 1.59 -17.58
CA ASN A 171 -14.10 1.49 -18.16
C ASN A 171 -13.49 2.87 -18.25
N TYR A 172 -12.20 2.97 -17.98
CA TYR A 172 -11.43 4.19 -18.16
C TYR A 172 -9.94 3.88 -18.28
N TYR A 173 -9.24 4.85 -18.83
CA TYR A 173 -7.79 4.94 -18.74
C TYR A 173 -7.42 5.96 -17.68
N TYR A 174 -6.33 5.71 -16.98
CA TYR A 174 -5.85 6.56 -15.91
C TYR A 174 -4.35 6.76 -15.99
N VAL A 175 -3.91 8.01 -15.87
CA VAL A 175 -2.52 8.38 -15.60
C VAL A 175 -2.47 9.19 -14.31
N GLN A 176 -1.62 8.75 -13.40
CA GLN A 176 -1.23 9.46 -12.19
C GLN A 176 0.26 9.79 -12.27
N ILE A 177 0.62 11.03 -11.95
CA ILE A 177 2.01 11.46 -11.74
C ILE A 177 2.03 12.23 -10.44
N HIS A 178 2.43 11.58 -9.37
CA HIS A 178 2.58 12.16 -8.04
C HIS A 178 4.05 12.19 -7.68
N GLU A 179 4.58 13.36 -7.34
CA GLU A 179 5.99 13.55 -6.98
C GLU A 179 6.11 14.51 -5.82
N ILE A 180 6.84 14.11 -4.77
CA ILE A 180 7.12 14.94 -3.60
C ILE A 180 8.61 14.87 -3.27
N GLY A 181 9.25 16.03 -3.14
CA GLY A 181 10.57 16.20 -2.56
C GLY A 181 10.46 16.55 -1.08
N TYR A 182 10.93 15.67 -0.21
CA TYR A 182 10.97 15.88 1.23
C TYR A 182 12.35 16.35 1.68
N TYR A 183 12.39 17.37 2.49
CA TYR A 183 13.58 17.83 3.19
C TYR A 183 13.55 17.38 4.66
N HIS A 184 14.61 16.70 5.09
CA HIS A 184 14.83 16.27 6.47
C HIS A 184 15.39 17.45 7.29
N PHE A 185 14.57 18.07 8.12
CA PHE A 185 14.96 19.29 8.82
C PHE A 185 15.28 19.08 10.30
N HIS A 186 14.69 18.07 10.94
CA HIS A 186 14.98 17.80 12.36
C HIS A 186 14.64 16.35 12.73
N SER A 187 15.59 15.64 13.36
CA SER A 187 15.40 14.28 13.89
C SER A 187 14.69 13.32 12.91
N HIS A 188 13.39 13.10 13.09
CA HIS A 188 12.55 12.23 12.27
C HIS A 188 11.49 13.01 11.47
N TYR A 189 11.62 14.35 11.40
CA TYR A 189 10.67 15.23 10.74
C TYR A 189 11.11 15.58 9.32
N TYR A 190 10.16 15.53 8.41
CA TYR A 190 10.33 15.85 7.00
C TYR A 190 9.25 16.86 6.59
N ALA A 191 9.64 17.87 5.82
CA ALA A 191 8.73 18.78 5.14
C ALA A 191 8.83 18.54 3.63
N GLY A 192 7.71 18.39 2.96
CA GLY A 192 7.62 18.04 1.54
C GLY A 192 6.92 19.12 0.72
N LEU A 193 7.42 19.31 -0.49
CA LEU A 193 6.78 20.07 -1.54
C LEU A 193 6.73 19.21 -2.80
N GLY A 194 5.59 19.23 -3.48
CA GLY A 194 5.40 18.35 -4.63
C GLY A 194 4.33 18.83 -5.60
N TYR A 195 4.06 17.98 -6.56
CA TYR A 195 3.06 18.20 -7.56
C TYR A 195 2.33 16.90 -7.89
N TYR A 196 0.99 16.96 -7.93
CA TYR A 196 0.14 15.85 -8.26
C TYR A 196 -0.66 16.15 -9.52
N TYR A 197 -0.64 15.19 -10.44
CA TYR A 197 -1.41 15.21 -11.67
C TYR A 197 -2.15 13.88 -11.83
N ASP A 198 -3.45 13.97 -12.03
CA ASP A 198 -4.35 12.85 -12.29
C ASP A 198 -5.17 13.13 -13.54
N ASN A 199 -5.24 12.18 -14.45
CA ASN A 199 -6.06 12.28 -15.64
C ASN A 199 -6.75 10.95 -15.91
N HIS A 200 -8.08 10.99 -15.90
CA HIS A 200 -8.93 9.89 -16.32
C HIS A 200 -9.54 10.25 -17.65
N TRP A 201 -9.52 9.35 -18.61
CA TRP A 201 -10.13 9.59 -19.93
C TRP A 201 -10.76 8.32 -20.48
N ASP A 202 -11.59 8.50 -21.54
CA ASP A 202 -12.39 7.46 -22.14
C ASP A 202 -13.31 6.77 -21.11
N LEU A 203 -13.90 7.62 -20.26
CA LEU A 203 -14.85 7.19 -19.23
C LEU A 203 -16.11 6.67 -19.91
N ARG A 204 -16.39 5.38 -19.75
CA ARG A 204 -17.55 4.71 -20.34
C ARG A 204 -18.27 3.92 -19.26
N ASP A 205 -19.55 4.21 -19.08
CA ASP A 205 -20.45 3.42 -18.26
C ASP A 205 -21.17 2.41 -19.15
N TYR A 206 -21.10 1.14 -18.79
CA TYR A 206 -21.75 0.02 -19.48
C TYR A 206 -23.04 -0.44 -18.79
N THR A 207 -23.41 0.18 -17.69
CA THR A 207 -24.68 -0.01 -17.01
C THR A 207 -25.71 0.96 -17.60
N TYR A 208 -26.98 0.90 -17.19
CA TYR A 208 -27.98 1.86 -17.66
C TYR A 208 -27.67 3.27 -17.15
N PRO A 209 -27.19 4.19 -18.02
CA PRO A 209 -26.49 5.40 -17.57
C PRO A 209 -27.36 6.38 -16.76
N SER A 210 -28.68 6.36 -16.91
CA SER A 210 -29.57 7.37 -16.32
C SER A 210 -29.94 7.14 -14.86
N GLU A 211 -29.59 5.96 -14.27
CA GLU A 211 -30.11 5.56 -12.96
C GLU A 211 -29.01 5.41 -11.89
N THR A 212 -27.71 5.59 -12.26
CA THR A 212 -26.60 5.35 -11.36
C THR A 212 -26.09 6.63 -10.72
N ASP A 213 -25.54 6.53 -9.51
CA ASP A 213 -24.92 7.65 -8.82
C ASP A 213 -23.71 8.20 -9.59
N PHE A 214 -22.99 7.32 -10.31
CA PHE A 214 -21.89 7.75 -11.17
C PHE A 214 -22.37 8.71 -12.24
N TRP A 215 -23.42 8.36 -12.98
CA TRP A 215 -23.95 9.21 -14.03
C TRP A 215 -24.53 10.53 -13.49
N GLN A 216 -25.25 10.46 -12.37
CA GLN A 216 -25.83 11.66 -11.75
C GLN A 216 -24.75 12.63 -11.28
N TYR A 217 -23.60 12.10 -10.79
CA TYR A 217 -22.51 12.90 -10.31
C TYR A 217 -21.58 13.38 -11.44
N ASN A 218 -21.17 12.47 -12.34
CA ASN A 218 -20.19 12.73 -13.40
C ASN A 218 -20.80 13.40 -14.64
N GLY A 219 -22.12 13.24 -14.85
CA GLY A 219 -22.82 13.74 -16.04
C GLY A 219 -22.28 13.10 -17.33
N THR A 220 -22.13 13.92 -18.36
CA THR A 220 -21.63 13.50 -19.68
C THR A 220 -20.11 13.60 -19.84
N LEU A 221 -19.37 13.83 -18.75
CA LEU A 221 -17.92 13.94 -18.81
C LEU A 221 -17.29 12.61 -19.20
N THR A 222 -16.55 12.59 -20.30
CA THR A 222 -15.77 11.44 -20.77
C THR A 222 -14.31 11.51 -20.36
N SER A 223 -13.89 12.63 -19.77
CA SER A 223 -12.56 12.78 -19.18
C SER A 223 -12.57 13.77 -18.03
N THR A 224 -11.73 13.53 -17.03
CA THR A 224 -11.54 14.40 -15.89
C THR A 224 -10.06 14.57 -15.59
N ARG A 225 -9.68 15.74 -15.11
CA ARG A 225 -8.30 16.05 -14.78
C ARG A 225 -8.21 16.82 -13.48
N SER A 226 -7.24 16.43 -12.64
CA SER A 226 -6.87 17.12 -11.41
C SER A 226 -5.38 17.41 -11.42
N SER A 227 -5.01 18.65 -11.13
CA SER A 227 -3.64 19.10 -11.31
C SER A 227 -3.34 20.22 -10.32
N GLY A 228 -2.26 20.03 -9.50
CA GLY A 228 -1.93 21.03 -8.53
C GLY A 228 -0.76 20.73 -7.61
N PRO A 229 -0.26 21.77 -6.90
CA PRO A 229 0.81 21.63 -5.93
C PRO A 229 0.33 20.89 -4.67
N VAL A 230 1.32 20.26 -4.02
CA VAL A 230 1.15 19.51 -2.77
C VAL A 230 2.17 19.99 -1.76
N ILE A 231 1.72 20.17 -0.51
CA ILE A 231 2.60 20.33 0.64
C ILE A 231 2.36 19.18 1.61
N SER A 232 3.42 18.72 2.25
CA SER A 232 3.32 17.62 3.22
C SER A 232 4.29 17.80 4.37
N VAL A 233 3.90 17.32 5.54
CA VAL A 233 4.78 17.14 6.67
C VAL A 233 4.68 15.68 7.14
N CYS A 234 5.82 15.09 7.49
CA CYS A 234 5.87 13.70 7.88
C CYS A 234 6.82 13.52 9.06
N TYR A 235 6.43 12.67 9.99
CA TYR A 235 7.26 12.18 11.09
C TYR A 235 7.34 10.65 10.99
N ASP A 236 8.55 10.08 10.99
CA ASP A 236 8.73 8.63 10.94
C ASP A 236 9.93 8.19 11.79
N ASN A 237 9.65 7.54 12.91
CA ASN A 237 10.67 6.95 13.79
C ASN A 237 10.58 5.41 13.87
N ARG A 238 9.91 4.77 12.92
CA ARG A 238 9.88 3.32 12.81
C ARG A 238 11.25 2.80 12.38
N ALA A 239 11.74 1.76 13.05
CA ALA A 239 13.01 1.14 12.67
C ALA A 239 12.92 0.34 11.35
N ASN A 240 11.75 -0.23 11.07
CA ASN A 240 11.45 -0.97 9.84
C ASN A 240 10.03 -0.61 9.40
N ALA A 241 9.86 -0.12 8.18
CA ALA A 241 8.56 0.27 7.65
C ALA A 241 7.76 -0.93 7.11
N ASN A 242 8.40 -2.05 6.76
CA ASN A 242 7.71 -3.24 6.23
C ASN A 242 7.05 -4.10 7.30
N ASN A 243 7.65 -4.14 8.49
CA ASN A 243 7.15 -4.89 9.65
C ASN A 243 7.54 -4.15 10.92
N PRO A 244 6.85 -3.05 11.22
CA PRO A 244 7.17 -2.22 12.37
C PRO A 244 6.95 -2.97 13.69
N GLN A 245 8.03 -3.05 14.49
CA GLN A 245 8.01 -3.66 15.82
C GLN A 245 7.73 -2.63 16.92
N GLY A 246 7.67 -1.35 16.57
CA GLY A 246 7.46 -0.20 17.43
C GLY A 246 7.63 1.08 16.66
N GLY A 247 7.42 2.21 17.34
CA GLY A 247 7.55 3.54 16.76
C GLY A 247 6.23 4.16 16.36
N PHE A 248 6.33 5.25 15.62
CA PHE A 248 5.20 6.05 15.16
C PHE A 248 5.50 6.59 13.75
N PHE A 249 4.49 6.59 12.91
CA PHE A 249 4.45 7.29 11.63
C PHE A 249 3.28 8.27 11.67
N GLY A 250 3.50 9.49 11.21
CA GLY A 250 2.44 10.48 11.02
C GLY A 250 2.72 11.30 9.78
N SER A 251 1.70 11.54 8.97
CA SER A 251 1.78 12.35 7.76
C SER A 251 0.54 13.22 7.62
N LEU A 252 0.75 14.48 7.27
CA LEU A 252 -0.29 15.40 6.83
C LEU A 252 0.06 15.86 5.43
N LEU A 253 -0.92 15.85 4.53
CA LEU A 253 -0.76 16.24 3.15
C LEU A 253 -1.92 17.14 2.75
N TYR A 254 -1.61 18.25 2.11
CA TYR A 254 -2.59 19.14 1.51
C TYR A 254 -2.28 19.35 0.04
N ARG A 255 -3.31 19.26 -0.81
CA ARG A 255 -3.26 19.46 -2.25
C ARG A 255 -4.28 20.52 -2.67
N TYR A 256 -3.87 21.43 -3.52
CA TYR A 256 -4.75 22.41 -4.17
C TYR A 256 -4.76 22.17 -5.68
N ASN A 257 -5.88 21.71 -6.21
CA ASN A 257 -6.08 21.53 -7.63
C ASN A 257 -6.65 22.82 -8.24
N SER A 258 -6.06 23.27 -9.35
CA SER A 258 -6.42 24.55 -9.95
C SER A 258 -6.67 24.45 -11.44
N THR A 259 -7.73 25.13 -11.88
CA THR A 259 -8.04 25.31 -13.31
C THR A 259 -6.92 26.02 -14.07
N LEU A 260 -6.18 26.91 -13.41
CA LEU A 260 -4.99 27.56 -13.98
C LEU A 260 -3.87 26.56 -14.29
N LEU A 261 -3.84 25.43 -13.60
CA LEU A 261 -2.85 24.35 -13.78
C LEU A 261 -3.40 23.17 -14.59
N GLY A 262 -4.59 23.36 -15.20
CA GLY A 262 -5.22 22.37 -16.07
C GLY A 262 -6.17 21.40 -15.38
N SER A 263 -6.52 21.60 -14.12
CA SER A 263 -7.62 20.90 -13.46
C SER A 263 -8.95 21.27 -14.07
N ILE A 264 -9.93 20.35 -14.04
CA ILE A 264 -11.28 20.65 -14.57
C ILE A 264 -12.09 21.59 -13.67
N SER A 265 -11.72 21.68 -12.40
CA SER A 265 -12.28 22.60 -11.40
C SER A 265 -11.25 22.93 -10.34
N ASP A 266 -11.49 23.97 -9.56
CA ASP A 266 -10.69 24.30 -8.38
C ASP A 266 -11.25 23.54 -7.18
N TRP A 267 -10.44 22.63 -6.59
CA TRP A 267 -10.84 21.85 -5.44
C TRP A 267 -9.62 21.45 -4.60
N GLN A 268 -9.87 21.06 -3.38
CA GLN A 268 -8.84 20.83 -2.39
C GLN A 268 -8.95 19.42 -1.79
N TYR A 269 -7.81 18.89 -1.36
CA TYR A 269 -7.68 17.58 -0.75
C TYR A 269 -6.78 17.66 0.47
N PHE A 270 -7.20 17.05 1.53
CA PHE A 270 -6.41 16.88 2.73
C PHE A 270 -6.38 15.41 3.13
N GLU A 271 -5.18 14.93 3.49
CA GLU A 271 -4.96 13.59 4.03
C GLU A 271 -4.20 13.69 5.34
N ALA A 272 -4.72 13.01 6.36
CA ALA A 272 -4.05 12.77 7.61
C ALA A 272 -3.88 11.26 7.80
N GLU A 273 -2.66 10.83 8.06
CA GLU A 273 -2.36 9.43 8.29
C GLU A 273 -1.50 9.25 9.53
N PHE A 274 -1.91 8.33 10.42
CA PHE A 274 -1.20 8.04 11.66
C PHE A 274 -1.11 6.52 11.85
N ARG A 275 0.08 6.04 12.23
CA ARG A 275 0.33 4.63 12.57
C ARG A 275 1.14 4.56 13.85
N LYS A 276 0.68 3.76 14.80
CA LYS A 276 1.35 3.58 16.10
C LYS A 276 1.51 2.10 16.39
N TYR A 277 2.69 1.73 16.86
CA TYR A 277 3.03 0.36 17.15
C TYR A 277 3.54 0.24 18.57
N PHE A 278 2.93 -0.67 19.36
CA PHE A 278 3.28 -0.97 20.73
C PHE A 278 3.77 -2.39 20.82
N LYS A 279 5.04 -2.56 21.16
CA LYS A 279 5.60 -3.87 21.45
C LYS A 279 5.15 -4.29 22.84
N LEU A 280 4.15 -5.17 22.92
CA LEU A 280 3.61 -5.67 24.19
C LEU A 280 4.56 -6.64 24.86
N ASN A 281 5.20 -7.52 24.06
CA ASN A 281 6.25 -8.42 24.49
C ASN A 281 7.11 -8.82 23.27
N PRO A 282 8.18 -9.62 23.41
CA PRO A 282 9.04 -9.98 22.28
C PRO A 282 8.32 -10.64 21.09
N ASN A 283 7.14 -11.20 21.32
CA ASN A 283 6.37 -11.99 20.34
C ASN A 283 5.02 -11.37 19.97
N MET A 284 4.67 -10.20 20.54
CA MET A 284 3.36 -9.57 20.32
C MET A 284 3.48 -8.07 20.11
N ILE A 285 2.77 -7.57 19.10
CA ILE A 285 2.71 -6.16 18.72
C ILE A 285 1.25 -5.78 18.59
N LEU A 286 0.86 -4.67 19.24
CA LEU A 286 -0.42 -4.01 19.02
C LEU A 286 -0.17 -2.81 18.11
N ALA A 287 -0.83 -2.78 16.97
CA ALA A 287 -0.70 -1.76 15.94
C ALA A 287 -2.03 -1.02 15.74
N PHE A 288 -1.95 0.27 15.48
CA PHE A 288 -3.07 1.15 15.16
C PHE A 288 -2.77 1.94 13.90
N TRP A 289 -3.76 2.05 13.04
CA TRP A 289 -3.74 2.85 11.83
C TRP A 289 -5.00 3.71 11.74
N ASN A 290 -4.82 4.98 11.44
CA ASN A 290 -5.88 5.90 11.08
C ASN A 290 -5.49 6.57 9.76
N ARG A 291 -6.46 6.76 8.87
CA ARG A 291 -6.30 7.49 7.62
C ARG A 291 -7.58 8.24 7.30
N ASP A 292 -7.49 9.55 7.33
CA ASP A 292 -8.60 10.45 7.07
C ASP A 292 -8.34 11.24 5.79
N LEU A 293 -9.30 11.21 4.90
CA LEU A 293 -9.29 11.89 3.61
C LEU A 293 -10.47 12.84 3.55
N VAL A 294 -10.22 14.09 3.18
CA VAL A 294 -11.27 15.13 3.09
C VAL A 294 -11.10 15.91 1.80
N THR A 295 -12.18 16.11 1.06
CA THR A 295 -12.20 16.94 -0.14
C THR A 295 -13.23 18.06 -0.04
N TRP A 296 -12.90 19.22 -0.59
CA TRP A 296 -13.83 20.37 -0.60
C TRP A 296 -13.50 21.34 -1.73
N GLY A 297 -14.38 22.30 -1.94
CA GLY A 297 -14.27 23.34 -2.97
C GLY A 297 -15.23 23.11 -4.12
N GLY A 298 -14.73 23.11 -5.34
CA GLY A 298 -15.56 22.91 -6.55
C GLY A 298 -15.92 21.44 -6.80
N TYR A 299 -16.17 21.11 -8.05
CA TYR A 299 -16.42 19.74 -8.48
C TYR A 299 -15.16 18.88 -8.32
N VAL A 300 -15.21 17.86 -7.49
CA VAL A 300 -14.17 16.84 -7.36
C VAL A 300 -14.47 15.74 -8.38
N PRO A 301 -13.55 15.38 -9.29
CA PRO A 301 -13.79 14.27 -10.21
C PRO A 301 -14.16 12.98 -9.47
N TYR A 302 -15.09 12.21 -10.03
CA TYR A 302 -15.63 11.02 -9.37
C TYR A 302 -14.55 10.03 -8.89
N PHE A 303 -13.53 9.80 -9.72
CA PHE A 303 -12.43 8.86 -9.39
C PHE A 303 -11.36 9.46 -8.47
N ASP A 304 -11.40 10.78 -8.23
CA ASP A 304 -10.54 11.46 -7.25
C ASP A 304 -11.20 11.57 -5.87
N LEU A 305 -12.51 11.26 -5.77
CA LEU A 305 -13.20 11.16 -4.49
C LEU A 305 -12.59 10.02 -3.64
N PRO A 306 -12.38 10.22 -2.34
CA PRO A 306 -12.00 9.18 -1.40
C PRO A 306 -12.84 7.91 -1.53
N ALA A 307 -12.18 6.75 -1.58
CA ALA A 307 -12.85 5.46 -1.66
C ALA A 307 -12.02 4.36 -0.98
N ASN A 308 -12.70 3.35 -0.44
CA ASN A 308 -12.02 2.21 0.18
C ASN A 308 -11.26 1.36 -0.85
N GLY A 309 -10.17 0.75 -0.41
CA GLY A 309 -9.33 -0.10 -1.24
C GLY A 309 -8.36 0.65 -2.14
N PHE A 310 -8.27 1.97 -2.01
CA PHE A 310 -7.30 2.80 -2.72
C PHE A 310 -6.26 3.38 -1.74
N GLY A 311 -5.06 3.52 -2.22
CA GLY A 311 -3.94 4.09 -1.48
C GLY A 311 -2.64 3.97 -2.26
N THR A 312 -1.63 4.70 -1.86
CA THR A 312 -0.31 4.66 -2.49
C THR A 312 0.47 3.42 -2.06
N GLU A 313 0.55 3.18 -0.77
CA GLU A 313 1.32 2.06 -0.19
C GLU A 313 0.42 1.05 0.53
N HIS A 314 -0.72 1.48 1.06
CA HIS A 314 -1.61 0.68 1.90
C HIS A 314 -3.07 0.87 1.49
N PHE A 315 -3.83 -0.21 1.54
CA PHE A 315 -5.23 -0.23 1.14
C PHE A 315 -6.14 -0.33 2.35
N THR A 316 -7.07 0.62 2.47
CA THR A 316 -8.10 0.63 3.52
C THR A 316 -9.19 -0.40 3.26
N GLY A 317 -9.99 -0.72 4.27
CA GLY A 317 -11.25 -1.45 4.10
C GLY A 317 -11.11 -2.96 3.94
N ARG A 318 -10.18 -3.63 4.66
CA ARG A 318 -10.20 -5.10 4.72
C ARG A 318 -11.55 -5.61 5.23
N GLY A 319 -12.20 -6.49 4.47
CA GLY A 319 -13.56 -6.96 4.67
C GLY A 319 -14.54 -6.46 3.61
N TYR A 320 -14.13 -5.46 2.81
CA TYR A 320 -14.93 -4.90 1.73
C TYR A 320 -14.22 -4.97 0.39
N ILE A 321 -14.98 -5.09 -0.68
CA ILE A 321 -14.46 -4.98 -2.05
C ILE A 321 -14.03 -3.53 -2.32
N GLN A 322 -13.03 -3.36 -3.15
CA GLN A 322 -12.55 -2.04 -3.59
C GLN A 322 -13.70 -1.20 -4.19
N SER A 323 -13.70 0.10 -3.95
CA SER A 323 -14.75 1.03 -4.38
C SER A 323 -16.14 0.76 -3.79
N ARG A 324 -16.27 -0.05 -2.74
CA ARG A 324 -17.55 -0.32 -2.09
C ARG A 324 -18.17 0.94 -1.49
N PHE A 325 -17.32 1.79 -0.93
CA PHE A 325 -17.70 3.07 -0.33
C PHE A 325 -16.89 4.17 -0.97
N ARG A 326 -17.58 5.24 -1.40
CA ARG A 326 -16.98 6.42 -2.03
C ARG A 326 -17.75 7.66 -1.60
N GLY A 327 -17.05 8.73 -1.23
CA GLY A 327 -17.69 9.98 -0.81
C GLY A 327 -16.74 11.15 -0.85
N ALA A 328 -17.21 12.34 -0.53
CA ALA A 328 -16.36 13.54 -0.44
C ALA A 328 -15.26 13.40 0.59
N ASP A 329 -15.56 12.65 1.66
CA ASP A 329 -14.61 12.35 2.73
C ASP A 329 -14.57 10.86 3.01
N GLN A 330 -13.49 10.38 3.62
CA GLN A 330 -13.37 9.03 4.17
C GLN A 330 -12.59 9.09 5.47
N PHE A 331 -13.18 8.55 6.54
CA PHE A 331 -12.50 8.34 7.81
C PHE A 331 -12.34 6.85 8.05
N TYR A 332 -11.12 6.43 8.29
CA TYR A 332 -10.76 5.03 8.47
C TYR A 332 -9.90 4.83 9.70
N GLY A 333 -10.24 3.80 10.49
CA GLY A 333 -9.44 3.36 11.62
C GLY A 333 -9.31 1.85 11.65
N GLU A 334 -8.11 1.35 12.00
CA GLU A 334 -7.82 -0.08 12.12
C GLU A 334 -6.90 -0.37 13.29
N SER A 335 -7.12 -1.50 13.95
CA SER A 335 -6.23 -2.05 14.96
C SER A 335 -5.89 -3.50 14.66
N GLU A 336 -4.64 -3.89 14.90
CA GLU A 336 -4.14 -5.24 14.74
C GLU A 336 -3.37 -5.71 15.96
N LEU A 337 -3.63 -6.94 16.38
CA LEU A 337 -2.77 -7.68 17.28
C LEU A 337 -1.97 -8.71 16.48
N ARG A 338 -0.68 -8.47 16.29
CA ARG A 338 0.26 -9.36 15.58
C ARG A 338 0.99 -10.24 16.59
N PHE A 339 1.12 -11.53 16.31
CA PHE A 339 1.80 -12.46 17.20
C PHE A 339 2.53 -13.57 16.45
N GLY A 340 3.63 -14.04 17.02
CA GLY A 340 4.37 -15.17 16.50
C GLY A 340 3.72 -16.50 16.89
N LEU A 341 3.58 -17.41 15.93
CA LEU A 341 3.08 -18.78 16.14
C LEU A 341 4.22 -19.78 16.32
N THR A 342 5.37 -19.53 15.69
CA THR A 342 6.54 -20.41 15.76
C THR A 342 7.73 -19.72 16.38
N ARG A 343 8.52 -20.47 17.18
CA ARG A 343 9.72 -19.92 17.85
C ARG A 343 10.82 -19.48 16.88
N ASN A 344 10.87 -20.07 15.69
CA ASN A 344 11.83 -19.72 14.63
C ASN A 344 11.39 -18.54 13.75
N GLY A 345 10.23 -17.92 14.05
CA GLY A 345 9.72 -16.75 13.36
C GLY A 345 9.18 -17.01 11.94
N LEU A 346 9.06 -18.28 11.51
CA LEU A 346 8.52 -18.62 10.18
C LEU A 346 7.05 -18.28 10.05
N LEU A 347 6.25 -18.62 11.07
CA LEU A 347 4.81 -18.41 11.08
C LEU A 347 4.41 -17.44 12.19
N GLY A 348 3.53 -16.54 11.85
CA GLY A 348 2.84 -15.63 12.75
C GLY A 348 1.35 -15.55 12.41
N GLY A 349 0.61 -14.86 13.24
CA GLY A 349 -0.81 -14.60 13.06
C GLY A 349 -1.17 -13.16 13.37
N VAL A 350 -2.33 -12.74 12.91
CA VAL A 350 -2.94 -11.45 13.22
C VAL A 350 -4.43 -11.63 13.51
N VAL A 351 -4.92 -10.83 14.44
CA VAL A 351 -6.36 -10.54 14.61
C VAL A 351 -6.51 -9.04 14.43
N PHE A 352 -7.50 -8.61 13.68
CA PHE A 352 -7.70 -7.19 13.37
C PHE A 352 -9.18 -6.81 13.36
N ALA A 353 -9.41 -5.53 13.59
CA ALA A 353 -10.70 -4.88 13.44
C ALA A 353 -10.49 -3.50 12.84
N ASN A 354 -11.36 -3.14 11.91
CA ASN A 354 -11.39 -1.81 11.31
C ASN A 354 -12.81 -1.25 11.24
N ALA A 355 -12.90 0.03 11.01
CA ALA A 355 -14.15 0.70 10.71
C ALA A 355 -13.89 1.89 9.79
N GLU A 356 -14.81 2.14 8.88
CA GLU A 356 -14.78 3.29 7.98
C GLU A 356 -16.14 3.96 7.88
N THR A 357 -16.14 5.23 7.53
CA THR A 357 -17.36 5.98 7.19
C THR A 357 -17.07 6.94 6.04
N VAL A 358 -18.08 7.17 5.22
CA VAL A 358 -18.12 8.17 4.17
C VAL A 358 -19.43 8.95 4.28
N PRO A 359 -19.49 10.23 3.90
CA PRO A 359 -20.74 10.97 3.94
C PRO A 359 -21.71 10.49 2.88
N ASN A 360 -22.99 10.51 3.19
CA ASN A 360 -24.06 10.18 2.25
C ASN A 360 -24.19 11.26 1.15
N TRP A 361 -24.46 10.85 -0.07
CA TRP A 361 -24.65 11.77 -1.19
C TRP A 361 -26.13 11.84 -1.60
N PRO A 362 -26.68 13.02 -1.90
CA PRO A 362 -26.05 14.34 -1.97
C PRO A 362 -26.08 15.14 -0.64
N SER A 363 -26.62 14.59 0.44
CA SER A 363 -26.83 15.30 1.71
C SER A 363 -25.56 15.69 2.47
N ASN A 364 -24.45 15.04 2.16
CA ASN A 364 -23.15 15.17 2.82
C ASN A 364 -23.20 14.94 4.35
N SER A 365 -24.12 14.06 4.80
CA SER A 365 -24.32 13.68 6.20
C SER A 365 -23.75 12.29 6.47
N TYR A 366 -23.18 12.08 7.65
CA TYR A 366 -22.69 10.76 8.09
C TYR A 366 -23.79 10.03 8.83
N THR A 367 -24.31 8.95 8.27
CA THR A 367 -25.42 8.18 8.86
C THR A 367 -25.06 6.74 9.18
N ALA A 368 -23.93 6.23 8.64
CA ALA A 368 -23.50 4.86 8.87
C ALA A 368 -22.00 4.76 9.16
N LEU A 369 -21.66 3.73 9.93
CA LEU A 369 -20.29 3.26 10.17
C LEU A 369 -20.21 1.81 9.67
N PHE A 370 -19.13 1.48 8.97
CA PHE A 370 -18.92 0.17 8.37
C PHE A 370 -17.77 -0.58 9.08
N PRO A 371 -18.09 -1.32 10.17
CA PRO A 371 -17.10 -2.14 10.84
C PRO A 371 -16.81 -3.41 10.05
N ALA A 372 -15.55 -3.84 10.12
CA ALA A 372 -15.11 -5.14 9.66
C ALA A 372 -14.04 -5.70 10.59
N GLY A 373 -13.80 -6.99 10.51
CA GLY A 373 -12.74 -7.62 11.29
C GLY A 373 -12.36 -8.97 10.69
N GLY A 374 -11.24 -9.49 11.16
CA GLY A 374 -10.75 -10.73 10.62
C GLY A 374 -9.52 -11.27 11.33
N VAL A 375 -9.03 -12.34 10.74
CA VAL A 375 -7.82 -13.05 11.19
C VAL A 375 -6.91 -13.28 10.00
N GLY A 376 -5.61 -13.39 10.25
CA GLY A 376 -4.68 -13.64 9.18
C GLY A 376 -3.46 -14.46 9.58
N LEU A 377 -2.88 -15.11 8.58
CA LEU A 377 -1.63 -15.83 8.67
C LEU A 377 -0.49 -14.96 8.15
N ARG A 378 0.65 -15.05 8.82
CA ARG A 378 1.91 -14.42 8.44
C ARG A 378 2.95 -15.49 8.19
N ILE A 379 3.54 -15.50 6.99
CA ILE A 379 4.60 -16.43 6.61
C ILE A 379 5.84 -15.61 6.30
N LYS A 380 6.94 -15.84 7.01
CA LYS A 380 8.19 -15.09 6.81
C LYS A 380 8.73 -15.33 5.39
N PHE A 381 8.58 -14.31 4.53
CA PHE A 381 9.11 -14.36 3.17
C PHE A 381 10.62 -14.13 3.14
N ASN A 382 11.09 -13.14 3.89
CA ASN A 382 12.50 -12.80 3.97
C ASN A 382 12.86 -12.36 5.40
N LYS A 383 13.70 -13.15 6.06
CA LYS A 383 14.15 -12.90 7.43
C LYS A 383 15.11 -11.71 7.58
N PHE A 384 15.75 -11.26 6.49
CA PHE A 384 16.71 -10.16 6.54
C PHE A 384 16.00 -8.79 6.42
N SER A 385 14.97 -8.67 5.59
CA SER A 385 14.13 -7.48 5.47
C SER A 385 12.91 -7.52 6.37
N ASP A 386 12.71 -8.63 7.08
CA ASP A 386 11.57 -8.92 7.97
C ASP A 386 10.19 -8.88 7.27
N VAL A 387 10.17 -9.09 5.96
CA VAL A 387 8.95 -9.09 5.14
C VAL A 387 8.19 -10.41 5.32
N ASN A 388 6.88 -10.30 5.51
CA ASN A 388 5.95 -11.43 5.59
C ASN A 388 5.07 -11.50 4.33
N ILE A 389 4.64 -12.72 3.97
CA ILE A 389 3.46 -12.95 3.16
C ILE A 389 2.28 -12.92 4.12
N CYS A 390 1.30 -12.09 3.84
CA CYS A 390 0.09 -11.93 4.62
C CYS A 390 -1.10 -12.54 3.88
N ILE A 391 -1.86 -13.37 4.57
CA ILE A 391 -3.08 -14.00 4.06
C ILE A 391 -4.17 -13.74 5.11
N ASP A 392 -5.05 -12.80 4.83
CA ASP A 392 -6.08 -12.37 5.75
C ASP A 392 -7.45 -12.81 5.24
N TYR A 393 -8.31 -13.25 6.14
CA TYR A 393 -9.74 -13.42 5.90
C TYR A 393 -10.49 -12.41 6.76
N ALA A 394 -11.35 -11.63 6.14
CA ALA A 394 -12.10 -10.58 6.78
C ALA A 394 -13.59 -10.65 6.45
N VAL A 395 -14.39 -10.18 7.39
CA VAL A 395 -15.86 -10.09 7.29
C VAL A 395 -16.27 -8.67 7.63
N GLY A 396 -17.11 -8.08 6.78
CA GLY A 396 -17.72 -6.76 6.98
C GLY A 396 -19.25 -6.87 7.08
N VAL A 397 -19.91 -5.73 7.23
CA VAL A 397 -21.37 -5.67 7.27
C VAL A 397 -22.00 -5.93 5.90
N GLY A 398 -23.30 -6.25 5.87
CA GLY A 398 -24.05 -6.49 4.64
C GLY A 398 -23.64 -7.77 3.89
N GLY A 399 -23.04 -8.75 4.59
CA GLY A 399 -22.58 -10.00 4.00
C GLY A 399 -21.26 -9.92 3.25
N SER A 400 -20.54 -8.80 3.36
CA SER A 400 -19.22 -8.62 2.74
C SER A 400 -18.17 -9.50 3.44
N HIS A 401 -17.39 -10.24 2.68
CA HIS A 401 -16.27 -11.03 3.18
C HIS A 401 -15.30 -11.38 2.06
N GLY A 402 -14.07 -11.73 2.42
CA GLY A 402 -13.11 -12.17 1.42
C GLY A 402 -11.72 -12.42 1.96
N PHE A 403 -10.87 -12.94 1.08
CA PHE A 403 -9.45 -13.09 1.31
C PHE A 403 -8.70 -11.86 0.79
N PHE A 404 -7.70 -11.44 1.58
CA PHE A 404 -6.81 -10.34 1.25
C PHE A 404 -5.37 -10.84 1.33
N PHE A 405 -4.61 -10.62 0.28
CA PHE A 405 -3.22 -11.06 0.18
C PHE A 405 -2.31 -9.83 0.13
N ASN A 406 -1.22 -9.87 0.87
CA ASN A 406 -0.24 -8.78 0.88
C ASN A 406 1.19 -9.31 1.04
N LEU A 407 2.16 -8.55 0.53
CA LEU A 407 3.58 -8.77 0.79
C LEU A 407 4.12 -7.60 1.63
N GLY A 408 4.51 -7.88 2.86
CA GLY A 408 4.70 -6.89 3.92
C GLY A 408 3.45 -6.77 4.78
N GLU A 409 3.56 -6.15 5.96
CA GLU A 409 2.39 -5.91 6.80
C GLU A 409 1.45 -4.89 6.15
N VAL A 410 0.18 -4.92 6.52
CA VAL A 410 -0.84 -4.08 5.88
C VAL A 410 -0.60 -2.60 6.15
N PHE A 411 0.01 -2.26 7.33
CA PHE A 411 0.41 -0.89 7.66
C PHE A 411 1.57 -0.83 8.65
#